data_c6b4ef7ff5a86506509db46da6e00c46
#
_entry.id   c6b4ef7ff5a86506509db46da6e00c46
#
_cell.length_a   1.000
_cell.length_b   1.000
_cell.length_c   1.000
_cell.angle_alpha   90.00
_cell.angle_beta   90.00
_cell.angle_gamma   90.00
#
_symmetry.space_group_name_H-M   'P 1'
#
loop_
_entity.id
_entity.type
_entity.pdbx_description
1 polymer ?
#
loop_
_entity_poly.entity_id
_entity_poly.type
_entity_poly.pdbx_seq_one_letter_code
_entity_poly.pdbx_strand_id
1 'polypeptide(L)'
;VAYVRLYRPEGRLEAEIAAELAVLDAVVATDRLDVARAVANQKGRLLTQLQVPGFGTRPMAVFQVAAGRPMRERPDDLRAAGAALADLHGQTQLAARALQRELVSEAEVDRTIAQIEDGFAAERARLVAAVADLRGQGVSRAGGPAGFCHGDFRMANLHRAGDQIVMFDFDDCGLGPQQLDLATIGWWLELAAGDSAAELWRAFLAGYGQAEGDAELGNSLRWLVVVQHLRSLRFLQDYCQLDAETWADALDSAAGMVERAASGSLRFLAGA
;
A
#
# COMPACT_ATOMS: atom_id res chain seq x y z
N VAL A 1 -16.19 2.63 21.52
CA VAL A 1 -15.69 3.62 20.53
C VAL A 1 -15.64 2.91 19.18
N ALA A 2 -16.04 3.59 18.11
CA ALA A 2 -16.03 3.08 16.74
C ALA A 2 -15.50 4.15 15.81
N TYR A 3 -14.90 3.72 14.71
CA TYR A 3 -14.47 4.57 13.62
C TYR A 3 -15.54 4.59 12.53
N VAL A 4 -15.94 5.78 12.07
CA VAL A 4 -16.94 5.94 11.01
C VAL A 4 -16.22 6.41 9.75
N ARG A 5 -16.35 5.65 8.66
CA ARG A 5 -15.85 6.02 7.34
C ARG A 5 -17.02 6.44 6.45
N LEU A 6 -16.95 7.66 5.98
CA LEU A 6 -17.86 8.18 4.96
C LEU A 6 -17.09 8.18 3.63
N TYR A 7 -17.53 7.36 2.70
CA TYR A 7 -16.83 7.23 1.40
C TYR A 7 -17.08 8.45 0.51
N ARG A 8 -16.12 8.80 -0.33
CA ARG A 8 -16.21 9.93 -1.26
C ARG A 8 -17.23 9.64 -2.35
N PRO A 9 -17.90 10.67 -2.95
CA PRO A 9 -18.89 10.45 -4.02
C PRO A 9 -18.27 9.83 -5.26
N GLU A 10 -17.04 10.24 -5.59
CA GLU A 10 -16.31 9.87 -6.82
C GLU A 10 -15.11 8.97 -6.51
N GLY A 11 -15.09 8.33 -5.35
CA GLY A 11 -13.97 7.48 -4.90
C GLY A 11 -14.17 6.02 -5.29
N ARG A 12 -14.85 5.30 -4.41
CA ARG A 12 -15.04 3.84 -4.55
C ARG A 12 -16.47 3.52 -5.00
N LEU A 13 -16.60 2.56 -5.90
CA LEU A 13 -17.90 1.98 -6.24
C LEU A 13 -18.45 1.20 -5.05
N GLU A 14 -19.77 1.12 -4.92
CA GLU A 14 -20.41 0.36 -3.83
C GLU A 14 -19.98 -1.12 -3.84
N ALA A 15 -19.77 -1.70 -5.02
CA ALA A 15 -19.26 -3.07 -5.18
C ALA A 15 -17.82 -3.23 -4.62
N GLU A 16 -16.97 -2.21 -4.77
CA GLU A 16 -15.61 -2.21 -4.22
C GLU A 16 -15.64 -2.16 -2.69
N ILE A 17 -16.49 -1.29 -2.13
CA ILE A 17 -16.68 -1.20 -0.68
C ILE A 17 -17.23 -2.52 -0.14
N ALA A 18 -18.21 -3.11 -0.81
CA ALA A 18 -18.77 -4.40 -0.39
C ALA A 18 -17.72 -5.53 -0.40
N ALA A 19 -16.81 -5.53 -1.37
CA ALA A 19 -15.72 -6.51 -1.43
C ALA A 19 -14.69 -6.28 -0.31
N GLU A 20 -14.29 -5.04 -0.01
CA GLU A 20 -13.46 -4.69 1.15
C GLU A 20 -14.07 -5.25 2.44
N LEU A 21 -15.35 -4.96 2.69
CA LEU A 21 -16.06 -5.42 3.89
C LEU A 21 -16.16 -6.94 3.95
N ALA A 22 -16.36 -7.61 2.82
CA ALA A 22 -16.41 -9.07 2.74
C ALA A 22 -15.02 -9.71 3.00
N VAL A 23 -13.94 -9.08 2.58
CA VAL A 23 -12.57 -9.50 2.90
C VAL A 23 -12.33 -9.39 4.40
N LEU A 24 -12.62 -8.23 5.00
CA LEU A 24 -12.45 -8.01 6.44
C LEU A 24 -13.23 -9.01 7.29
N ASP A 25 -14.43 -9.40 6.87
CA ASP A 25 -15.23 -10.43 7.55
C ASP A 25 -14.62 -11.83 7.39
N ALA A 26 -13.93 -12.10 6.29
CA ALA A 26 -13.33 -13.39 5.98
C ALA A 26 -11.92 -13.59 6.57
N VAL A 27 -11.24 -12.52 7.02
CA VAL A 27 -9.92 -12.65 7.66
C VAL A 27 -10.06 -13.47 8.95
N VAL A 28 -9.26 -14.52 9.05
CA VAL A 28 -9.14 -15.35 10.25
C VAL A 28 -8.04 -14.76 11.13
N ALA A 29 -8.40 -14.36 12.34
CA ALA A 29 -7.41 -13.90 13.32
C ALA A 29 -6.47 -15.04 13.74
N THR A 30 -5.19 -14.71 13.93
CA THR A 30 -4.16 -15.62 14.44
C THR A 30 -3.54 -15.02 15.71
N ASP A 31 -2.56 -15.71 16.31
CA ASP A 31 -1.79 -15.16 17.43
C ASP A 31 -0.98 -13.91 17.04
N ARG A 32 -0.77 -13.67 15.73
CA ARG A 32 0.05 -12.57 15.20
C ARG A 32 -0.76 -11.54 14.41
N LEU A 33 -1.94 -11.89 13.92
CA LEU A 33 -2.77 -11.08 13.03
C LEU A 33 -4.19 -10.92 13.55
N ASP A 34 -4.68 -9.68 13.57
CA ASP A 34 -6.11 -9.35 13.59
C ASP A 34 -6.39 -8.15 12.67
N VAL A 35 -7.67 -7.82 12.48
CA VAL A 35 -8.10 -6.69 11.64
C VAL A 35 -9.17 -5.85 12.35
N ALA A 36 -9.24 -4.57 12.05
CA ALA A 36 -10.32 -3.70 12.49
C ALA A 36 -11.60 -4.00 11.69
N ARG A 37 -12.44 -4.85 12.23
CA ARG A 37 -13.64 -5.37 11.54
C ARG A 37 -14.71 -4.31 11.37
N ALA A 38 -15.49 -4.44 10.30
CA ALA A 38 -16.70 -3.66 10.14
C ALA A 38 -17.78 -4.09 11.13
N VAL A 39 -18.58 -3.12 11.58
CA VAL A 39 -19.67 -3.32 12.55
C VAL A 39 -21.01 -3.20 11.83
N ALA A 40 -21.83 -4.24 11.90
CA ALA A 40 -23.15 -4.23 11.29
C ALA A 40 -24.07 -3.22 11.97
N ASN A 41 -24.90 -2.55 11.18
CA ASN A 41 -25.97 -1.70 11.67
C ASN A 41 -27.13 -2.55 12.27
N GLN A 42 -28.15 -1.89 12.83
CA GLN A 42 -29.32 -2.57 13.43
C GLN A 42 -30.11 -3.48 12.46
N LYS A 43 -29.88 -3.37 11.14
CA LYS A 43 -30.47 -4.22 10.10
C LYS A 43 -29.54 -5.34 9.65
N GLY A 44 -28.40 -5.54 10.33
CA GLY A 44 -27.40 -6.55 10.00
C GLY A 44 -26.55 -6.20 8.76
N ARG A 45 -26.56 -4.96 8.29
CA ARG A 45 -25.78 -4.53 7.10
C ARG A 45 -24.50 -3.83 7.52
N LEU A 46 -23.39 -4.16 6.89
CA LEU A 46 -22.10 -3.50 7.08
C LEU A 46 -22.02 -2.14 6.38
N LEU A 47 -22.75 -1.97 5.28
CA LEU A 47 -22.83 -0.72 4.52
C LEU A 47 -24.17 -0.03 4.73
N THR A 48 -24.14 1.27 4.93
CA THR A 48 -25.31 2.13 5.11
C THR A 48 -25.25 3.30 4.13
N GLN A 49 -26.36 3.65 3.50
CA GLN A 49 -26.48 4.88 2.72
C GLN A 49 -26.91 6.02 3.65
N LEU A 50 -26.08 7.04 3.78
CA LEU A 50 -26.35 8.22 4.63
C LEU A 50 -26.65 9.44 3.76
N GLN A 51 -27.77 10.11 4.07
CA GLN A 51 -28.07 11.42 3.48
C GLN A 51 -27.23 12.49 4.19
N VAL A 52 -26.33 13.13 3.46
CA VAL A 52 -25.46 14.20 3.99
C VAL A 52 -25.94 15.53 3.44
N PRO A 53 -26.40 16.46 4.29
CA PRO A 53 -26.88 17.78 3.85
C PRO A 53 -25.83 18.50 2.97
N GLY A 54 -26.23 18.92 1.78
CA GLY A 54 -25.36 19.60 0.81
C GLY A 54 -24.45 18.66 -0.02
N PHE A 55 -24.36 17.35 0.31
CA PHE A 55 -23.46 16.41 -0.35
C PHE A 55 -24.14 15.16 -0.91
N GLY A 56 -25.48 15.06 -0.79
CA GLY A 56 -26.26 13.94 -1.32
C GLY A 56 -26.10 12.64 -0.51
N THR A 57 -26.44 11.51 -1.14
CA THR A 57 -26.34 10.19 -0.52
C THR A 57 -24.91 9.67 -0.59
N ARG A 58 -24.37 9.20 0.53
CA ARG A 58 -23.00 8.70 0.65
C ARG A 58 -22.99 7.32 1.29
N PRO A 59 -22.20 6.38 0.75
CA PRO A 59 -21.92 5.13 1.44
C PRO A 59 -21.17 5.39 2.74
N MET A 60 -21.53 4.69 3.79
CA MET A 60 -20.92 4.77 5.12
C MET A 60 -20.75 3.36 5.71
N ALA A 61 -19.58 3.09 6.26
CA ALA A 61 -19.31 1.91 7.08
C ALA A 61 -18.79 2.32 8.46
N VAL A 62 -19.03 1.47 9.45
CA VAL A 62 -18.54 1.65 10.81
C VAL A 62 -17.56 0.53 11.11
N PHE A 63 -16.41 0.85 11.67
CA PHE A 63 -15.37 -0.10 11.99
C PHE A 63 -15.06 -0.10 13.48
N GLN A 64 -14.60 -1.24 13.97
CA GLN A 64 -13.95 -1.30 15.27
C GLN A 64 -12.71 -0.42 15.29
N VAL A 65 -12.42 0.21 16.42
CA VAL A 65 -11.14 0.87 16.59
C VAL A 65 -10.05 -0.20 16.70
N ALA A 66 -9.01 -0.07 15.89
CA ALA A 66 -7.86 -0.95 15.97
C ALA A 66 -7.27 -0.95 17.39
N ALA A 67 -7.18 -2.11 18.00
CA ALA A 67 -6.64 -2.27 19.34
C ALA A 67 -5.13 -1.98 19.36
N GLY A 68 -4.59 -1.68 20.53
CA GLY A 68 -3.17 -1.48 20.72
C GLY A 68 -2.69 -0.05 20.46
N ARG A 69 -1.42 0.10 20.15
CA ARG A 69 -0.74 1.37 19.86
C ARG A 69 -0.31 1.44 18.40
N PRO A 70 -0.16 2.63 17.81
CA PRO A 70 0.49 2.77 16.52
C PRO A 70 1.86 2.10 16.50
N MET A 71 2.21 1.55 15.35
CA MET A 71 3.54 0.97 15.11
C MET A 71 4.64 2.02 15.27
N ARG A 72 5.84 1.56 15.60
CA ARG A 72 7.04 2.40 15.71
C ARG A 72 8.14 1.86 14.81
N GLU A 73 9.05 2.74 14.41
CA GLU A 73 10.25 2.40 13.63
C GLU A 73 11.27 1.67 14.50
N ARG A 74 10.95 0.42 14.86
CA ARG A 74 11.77 -0.45 15.68
C ARG A 74 11.83 -1.85 15.06
N PRO A 75 13.00 -2.52 15.12
CA PRO A 75 13.15 -3.87 14.54
C PRO A 75 12.08 -4.86 15.03
N ASP A 76 11.71 -4.82 16.32
CA ASP A 76 10.70 -5.74 16.85
C ASP A 76 9.29 -5.47 16.31
N ASP A 77 8.93 -4.20 16.06
CA ASP A 77 7.65 -3.85 15.46
C ASP A 77 7.62 -4.29 13.99
N LEU A 78 8.72 -4.05 13.25
CA LEU A 78 8.81 -4.48 11.84
C LEU A 78 8.81 -6.01 11.70
N ARG A 79 9.49 -6.73 12.58
CA ARG A 79 9.44 -8.20 12.61
C ARG A 79 8.03 -8.71 12.86
N ALA A 80 7.30 -8.12 13.82
CA ALA A 80 5.91 -8.49 14.08
C ALA A 80 5.01 -8.19 12.86
N ALA A 81 5.20 -7.03 12.20
CA ALA A 81 4.47 -6.69 10.97
C ALA A 81 4.72 -7.70 9.84
N GLY A 82 5.97 -8.11 9.63
CA GLY A 82 6.31 -9.14 8.65
C GLY A 82 5.61 -10.47 8.92
N ALA A 83 5.63 -10.92 10.18
CA ALA A 83 4.98 -12.17 10.57
C ALA A 83 3.46 -12.12 10.38
N ALA A 84 2.82 -11.00 10.72
CA ALA A 84 1.38 -10.81 10.51
C ALA A 84 1.01 -10.73 9.02
N LEU A 85 1.86 -10.11 8.19
CA LEU A 85 1.65 -10.09 6.74
C LEU A 85 1.76 -11.48 6.13
N ALA A 86 2.71 -12.31 6.58
CA ALA A 86 2.83 -13.69 6.15
C ALA A 86 1.56 -14.49 6.49
N ASP A 87 0.98 -14.26 7.68
CA ASP A 87 -0.30 -14.89 8.08
C ASP A 87 -1.47 -14.40 7.19
N LEU A 88 -1.49 -13.13 6.80
CA LEU A 88 -2.50 -12.60 5.89
C LEU A 88 -2.36 -13.23 4.49
N HIS A 89 -1.15 -13.25 3.94
CA HIS A 89 -0.87 -13.80 2.62
C HIS A 89 -1.09 -15.32 2.54
N GLY A 90 -0.94 -16.03 3.64
CA GLY A 90 -1.27 -17.45 3.76
C GLY A 90 -2.78 -17.77 3.68
N GLN A 91 -3.64 -16.78 3.81
CA GLN A 91 -5.09 -16.96 3.81
C GLN A 91 -5.66 -16.95 2.39
N THR A 92 -5.48 -18.06 1.66
CA THR A 92 -5.86 -18.19 0.23
C THR A 92 -7.35 -17.97 -0.04
N GLN A 93 -8.25 -18.17 0.95
CA GLN A 93 -9.69 -17.91 0.83
C GLN A 93 -10.01 -16.43 0.60
N LEU A 94 -9.12 -15.50 0.97
CA LEU A 94 -9.34 -14.08 0.76
C LEU A 94 -9.35 -13.71 -0.72
N ALA A 95 -8.60 -14.42 -1.55
CA ALA A 95 -8.56 -14.21 -2.99
C ALA A 95 -9.95 -14.34 -3.65
N ALA A 96 -10.80 -15.24 -3.15
CA ALA A 96 -12.15 -15.42 -3.65
C ALA A 96 -13.13 -14.31 -3.24
N ARG A 97 -12.76 -13.49 -2.25
CA ARG A 97 -13.58 -12.37 -1.74
C ARG A 97 -13.10 -11.03 -2.27
N ALA A 98 -11.83 -10.95 -2.65
CA ALA A 98 -11.23 -9.72 -3.15
C ALA A 98 -11.77 -9.36 -4.54
N LEU A 99 -11.78 -8.05 -4.82
CA LEU A 99 -12.07 -7.56 -6.16
C LEU A 99 -11.02 -8.02 -7.17
N GLN A 100 -11.50 -8.37 -8.34
CA GLN A 100 -10.68 -8.66 -9.51
C GLN A 100 -10.22 -7.35 -10.15
N ARG A 101 -9.34 -6.61 -9.45
CA ARG A 101 -8.67 -5.45 -10.02
C ARG A 101 -7.17 -5.68 -10.08
N GLU A 102 -6.56 -5.20 -11.14
CA GLU A 102 -5.13 -5.23 -11.30
C GLU A 102 -4.49 -4.21 -10.35
N LEU A 103 -3.74 -4.68 -9.34
CA LEU A 103 -3.07 -3.80 -8.39
C LEU A 103 -1.74 -3.24 -8.92
N VAL A 104 -1.17 -3.89 -9.93
CA VAL A 104 0.07 -3.47 -10.59
C VAL A 104 -0.17 -3.39 -12.08
N SER A 105 -0.12 -2.20 -12.65
CA SER A 105 -0.35 -1.96 -14.08
C SER A 105 0.70 -1.03 -14.67
N GLU A 106 1.41 -1.49 -15.70
CA GLU A 106 2.33 -0.62 -16.44
C GLU A 106 1.62 0.53 -17.15
N ALA A 107 0.42 0.25 -17.69
CA ALA A 107 -0.39 1.28 -18.32
C ALA A 107 -0.81 2.38 -17.34
N GLU A 108 -0.94 2.06 -16.05
CA GLU A 108 -1.25 3.04 -15.02
C GLU A 108 -0.03 3.90 -14.66
N VAL A 109 1.16 3.33 -14.62
CA VAL A 109 2.42 4.06 -14.49
C VAL A 109 2.54 5.10 -15.61
N ASP A 110 2.37 4.68 -16.88
CA ASP A 110 2.47 5.57 -18.03
C ASP A 110 1.39 6.67 -18.02
N ARG A 111 0.17 6.31 -17.63
CA ARG A 111 -0.94 7.27 -17.51
C ARG A 111 -0.68 8.32 -16.43
N THR A 112 -0.21 7.91 -15.26
CA THR A 112 0.12 8.83 -14.16
C THR A 112 1.15 9.86 -14.60
N ILE A 113 2.21 9.43 -15.29
CA ILE A 113 3.25 10.33 -15.81
C ILE A 113 2.70 11.24 -16.90
N ALA A 114 1.89 10.70 -17.82
CA ALA A 114 1.30 11.48 -18.92
C ALA A 114 0.32 12.56 -18.46
N GLN A 115 -0.28 12.41 -17.29
CA GLN A 115 -1.21 13.38 -16.71
C GLN A 115 -0.50 14.54 -15.97
N ILE A 116 0.83 14.53 -15.84
CA ILE A 116 1.59 15.66 -15.29
C ILE A 116 1.48 16.85 -16.25
N GLU A 117 1.04 17.99 -15.73
CA GLU A 117 0.81 19.21 -16.50
C GLU A 117 2.06 19.73 -17.18
N ASP A 118 1.90 20.47 -18.29
CA ASP A 118 3.00 21.02 -19.07
C ASP A 118 3.86 22.03 -18.28
N GLY A 119 3.31 22.66 -17.24
CA GLY A 119 4.06 23.50 -16.31
C GLY A 119 5.23 22.78 -15.60
N PHE A 120 5.19 21.44 -15.56
CA PHE A 120 6.19 20.57 -14.93
C PHE A 120 6.85 19.63 -15.95
N ALA A 121 7.07 20.12 -17.16
CA ALA A 121 7.62 19.32 -18.26
C ALA A 121 9.02 18.76 -17.98
N ALA A 122 9.85 19.47 -17.20
CA ALA A 122 11.18 19.02 -16.82
C ALA A 122 11.13 17.81 -15.88
N GLU A 123 10.30 17.87 -14.85
CA GLU A 123 10.07 16.79 -13.87
C GLU A 123 9.45 15.58 -14.56
N ARG A 124 8.47 15.80 -15.44
CA ARG A 124 7.87 14.75 -16.27
C ARG A 124 8.91 14.06 -17.15
N ALA A 125 9.77 14.82 -17.84
CA ALA A 125 10.83 14.26 -18.70
C ALA A 125 11.84 13.43 -17.89
N ARG A 126 12.20 13.88 -16.69
CA ARG A 126 13.07 13.17 -15.77
C ARG A 126 12.46 11.84 -15.31
N LEU A 127 11.16 11.83 -14.94
CA LEU A 127 10.42 10.61 -14.60
C LEU A 127 10.36 9.63 -15.76
N VAL A 128 10.05 10.11 -16.98
CA VAL A 128 10.02 9.27 -18.19
C VAL A 128 11.38 8.61 -18.42
N ALA A 129 12.47 9.36 -18.33
CA ALA A 129 13.82 8.85 -18.53
C ALA A 129 14.19 7.79 -17.49
N ALA A 130 13.92 8.04 -16.20
CA ALA A 130 14.21 7.12 -15.11
C ALA A 130 13.39 5.82 -15.19
N VAL A 131 12.11 5.90 -15.57
CA VAL A 131 11.26 4.71 -15.78
C VAL A 131 11.75 3.91 -16.99
N ALA A 132 12.16 4.58 -18.08
CA ALA A 132 12.70 3.92 -19.26
C ALA A 132 14.01 3.18 -18.94
N ASP A 133 14.90 3.79 -18.15
CA ASP A 133 16.14 3.16 -17.69
C ASP A 133 15.85 1.91 -16.84
N LEU A 134 14.95 2.02 -15.85
CA LEU A 134 14.55 0.88 -15.02
C LEU A 134 13.97 -0.27 -15.87
N ARG A 135 13.12 0.03 -16.84
CA ARG A 135 12.55 -0.95 -17.78
C ARG A 135 13.63 -1.61 -18.64
N GLY A 136 14.64 -0.86 -19.05
CA GLY A 136 15.77 -1.34 -19.86
C GLY A 136 16.67 -2.34 -19.13
N GLN A 137 16.67 -2.34 -17.81
CA GLN A 137 17.50 -3.22 -16.99
C GLN A 137 16.91 -4.63 -16.80
N GLY A 138 15.78 -4.96 -17.41
CA GLY A 138 15.15 -6.29 -17.27
C GLY A 138 14.60 -6.56 -15.86
N VAL A 139 14.31 -5.53 -15.09
CA VAL A 139 13.70 -5.66 -13.76
C VAL A 139 12.37 -6.39 -13.88
N SER A 140 12.13 -7.38 -13.00
CA SER A 140 10.89 -8.16 -13.02
C SER A 140 9.68 -7.29 -12.72
N ARG A 141 8.79 -7.17 -13.68
CA ARG A 141 7.54 -6.42 -13.59
C ARG A 141 6.34 -7.27 -13.16
N ALA A 142 6.53 -8.58 -13.13
CA ALA A 142 5.48 -9.54 -12.74
C ALA A 142 5.26 -9.60 -11.23
N GLY A 143 6.29 -9.31 -10.42
CA GLY A 143 6.16 -9.19 -8.96
C GLY A 143 5.87 -10.50 -8.22
N GLY A 144 6.37 -11.64 -8.66
CA GLY A 144 6.22 -12.90 -7.94
C GLY A 144 4.80 -13.52 -7.95
N PRO A 145 4.48 -14.42 -7.03
CA PRO A 145 3.20 -15.11 -6.98
C PRO A 145 2.03 -14.14 -6.78
N ALA A 146 0.97 -14.33 -7.57
CA ALA A 146 -0.27 -13.60 -7.40
C ALA A 146 -1.08 -14.18 -6.23
N GLY A 147 -1.64 -13.29 -5.42
CA GLY A 147 -2.47 -13.65 -4.29
C GLY A 147 -3.26 -12.46 -3.78
N PHE A 148 -3.83 -12.60 -2.61
CA PHE A 148 -4.46 -11.47 -1.92
C PHE A 148 -3.38 -10.51 -1.41
N CYS A 149 -3.58 -9.22 -1.63
CA CYS A 149 -2.76 -8.13 -1.11
C CYS A 149 -3.62 -7.16 -0.31
N HIS A 150 -3.05 -6.59 0.75
CA HIS A 150 -3.62 -5.45 1.47
C HIS A 150 -3.68 -4.21 0.57
N GLY A 151 -2.67 -4.02 -0.27
CA GLY A 151 -2.59 -2.95 -1.26
C GLY A 151 -2.07 -1.61 -0.74
N ASP A 152 -2.14 -1.35 0.57
CA ASP A 152 -1.54 -0.18 1.26
C ASP A 152 -0.94 -0.61 2.61
N PHE A 153 -0.12 -1.67 2.61
CA PHE A 153 0.50 -2.22 3.82
C PHE A 153 1.64 -1.34 4.30
N ARG A 154 1.33 -0.35 5.11
CA ARG A 154 2.30 0.61 5.69
C ARG A 154 2.08 0.81 7.18
N MET A 155 3.09 1.32 7.89
CA MET A 155 3.08 1.50 9.35
C MET A 155 1.88 2.28 9.87
N ALA A 156 1.39 3.28 9.09
CA ALA A 156 0.24 4.09 9.46
C ALA A 156 -1.07 3.29 9.55
N ASN A 157 -1.15 2.14 8.87
CA ASN A 157 -2.32 1.25 8.81
C ASN A 157 -2.20 0.03 9.75
N LEU A 158 -1.24 0.08 10.70
CA LEU A 158 -0.92 -1.02 11.60
C LEU A 158 -0.88 -0.54 13.06
N HIS A 159 -1.55 -1.27 13.95
CA HIS A 159 -1.39 -1.14 15.40
C HIS A 159 -0.78 -2.41 15.98
N ARG A 160 -0.01 -2.27 17.06
CA ARG A 160 0.52 -3.40 17.83
C ARG A 160 -0.24 -3.57 19.14
N ALA A 161 -0.91 -4.71 19.30
CA ALA A 161 -1.64 -5.11 20.51
C ALA A 161 -0.96 -6.34 21.14
N GLY A 162 0.03 -6.12 22.02
CA GLY A 162 0.87 -7.21 22.53
C GLY A 162 1.74 -7.79 21.41
N ASP A 163 1.59 -9.08 21.13
CA ASP A 163 2.31 -9.77 20.05
C ASP A 163 1.55 -9.73 18.71
N GLN A 164 0.30 -9.32 18.73
CA GLN A 164 -0.58 -9.26 17.58
C GLN A 164 -0.48 -7.90 16.87
N ILE A 165 -0.53 -7.93 15.54
CA ILE A 165 -0.72 -6.74 14.69
C ILE A 165 -2.18 -6.67 14.29
N VAL A 166 -2.80 -5.52 14.52
CA VAL A 166 -4.15 -5.21 14.06
C VAL A 166 -4.05 -4.34 12.82
N MET A 167 -4.45 -4.88 11.67
CA MET A 167 -4.43 -4.20 10.37
C MET A 167 -5.77 -3.50 10.12
N PHE A 168 -5.72 -2.37 9.43
CA PHE A 168 -6.90 -1.60 9.02
C PHE A 168 -6.64 -0.87 7.70
N ASP A 169 -7.70 -0.26 7.14
CA ASP A 169 -7.67 0.47 5.87
C ASP A 169 -7.39 -0.45 4.66
N PHE A 170 -8.31 -1.40 4.44
CA PHE A 170 -8.25 -2.39 3.36
C PHE A 170 -8.87 -1.88 2.04
N ASP A 171 -9.12 -0.59 1.89
CA ASP A 171 -9.82 -0.07 0.70
C ASP A 171 -9.02 -0.21 -0.60
N ASP A 172 -7.71 -0.41 -0.51
CA ASP A 172 -6.83 -0.70 -1.63
C ASP A 172 -6.57 -2.21 -1.84
N CYS A 173 -7.21 -3.08 -1.04
CA CYS A 173 -6.99 -4.52 -1.14
C CYS A 173 -7.48 -5.09 -2.48
N GLY A 174 -6.85 -6.17 -2.90
CA GLY A 174 -7.18 -6.82 -4.18
C GLY A 174 -6.31 -8.02 -4.47
N LEU A 175 -6.34 -8.46 -5.74
CA LEU A 175 -5.47 -9.52 -6.24
C LEU A 175 -4.27 -8.91 -6.97
N GLY A 176 -3.09 -9.39 -6.64
CA GLY A 176 -1.85 -8.93 -7.26
C GLY A 176 -0.65 -9.73 -6.79
N PRO A 177 0.56 -9.33 -7.21
CA PRO A 177 1.78 -9.91 -6.67
C PRO A 177 1.90 -9.56 -5.19
N GLN A 178 1.94 -10.55 -4.32
CA GLN A 178 2.03 -10.34 -2.86
C GLN A 178 3.27 -9.53 -2.45
N GLN A 179 4.29 -9.52 -3.30
CA GLN A 179 5.47 -8.65 -3.14
C GLN A 179 5.13 -7.14 -3.19
N LEU A 180 3.94 -6.74 -3.66
CA LEU A 180 3.49 -5.35 -3.61
C LEU A 180 3.36 -4.84 -2.16
N ASP A 181 2.85 -5.66 -1.25
CA ASP A 181 2.75 -5.27 0.16
C ASP A 181 4.13 -5.17 0.82
N LEU A 182 5.08 -6.02 0.43
CA LEU A 182 6.47 -5.91 0.84
C LEU A 182 7.09 -4.61 0.29
N ALA A 183 6.85 -4.31 -0.99
CA ALA A 183 7.32 -3.08 -1.62
C ALA A 183 6.73 -1.82 -0.95
N THR A 184 5.49 -1.89 -0.47
CA THR A 184 4.84 -0.77 0.23
C THR A 184 5.54 -0.45 1.55
N ILE A 185 5.93 -1.45 2.35
CA ILE A 185 6.77 -1.24 3.53
C ILE A 185 8.15 -0.72 3.13
N GLY A 186 8.80 -1.30 2.13
CA GLY A 186 10.10 -0.83 1.62
C GLY A 186 10.06 0.62 1.16
N TRP A 187 9.03 1.00 0.40
CA TRP A 187 8.76 2.37 -0.02
C TRP A 187 8.63 3.33 1.17
N TRP A 188 7.86 2.93 2.19
CA TRP A 188 7.69 3.75 3.38
C TRP A 188 9.01 3.90 4.16
N LEU A 189 9.80 2.83 4.33
CA LEU A 189 11.11 2.88 4.95
C LEU A 189 12.09 3.76 4.17
N GLU A 190 12.05 3.72 2.84
CA GLU A 190 12.88 4.58 1.98
C GLU A 190 12.61 6.07 2.21
N LEU A 191 11.35 6.44 2.47
CA LEU A 191 10.93 7.83 2.70
C LEU A 191 11.18 8.30 4.14
N ALA A 192 10.94 7.45 5.13
CA ALA A 192 10.82 7.86 6.53
C ALA A 192 12.01 7.45 7.41
N ALA A 193 12.68 6.31 7.14
CA ALA A 193 13.59 5.69 8.11
C ALA A 193 15.07 6.10 7.95
N GLY A 194 15.43 6.85 6.91
CA GLY A 194 16.81 7.32 6.72
C GLY A 194 17.82 6.16 6.74
N ASP A 195 18.86 6.30 7.54
CA ASP A 195 19.95 5.31 7.65
C ASP A 195 19.52 4.00 8.32
N SER A 196 18.38 3.99 9.04
CA SER A 196 17.85 2.79 9.68
C SER A 196 17.05 1.91 8.72
N ALA A 197 16.79 2.34 7.49
CA ALA A 197 15.90 1.66 6.53
C ALA A 197 16.31 0.20 6.29
N ALA A 198 17.60 -0.08 6.08
CA ALA A 198 18.10 -1.43 5.83
C ALA A 198 17.96 -2.35 7.05
N GLU A 199 18.23 -1.86 8.27
CA GLU A 199 18.06 -2.64 9.50
C GLU A 199 16.58 -3.00 9.72
N LEU A 200 15.70 -2.02 9.59
CA LEU A 200 14.25 -2.21 9.75
C LEU A 200 13.69 -3.16 8.70
N TRP A 201 14.16 -3.05 7.46
CA TRP A 201 13.79 -3.95 6.37
C TRP A 201 14.20 -5.41 6.65
N ARG A 202 15.44 -5.63 7.10
CA ARG A 202 15.91 -6.97 7.50
C ARG A 202 15.06 -7.57 8.62
N ALA A 203 14.69 -6.76 9.60
CA ALA A 203 13.81 -7.22 10.67
C ALA A 203 12.42 -7.60 10.14
N PHE A 204 11.87 -6.83 9.20
CA PHE A 204 10.61 -7.14 8.53
C PHE A 204 10.68 -8.45 7.72
N LEU A 205 11.71 -8.62 6.88
CA LEU A 205 11.89 -9.84 6.09
C LEU A 205 12.05 -11.08 6.98
N ALA A 206 12.81 -10.98 8.07
CA ALA A 206 12.96 -12.07 9.03
C ALA A 206 11.61 -12.48 9.66
N GLY A 207 10.72 -11.50 9.92
CA GLY A 207 9.35 -11.77 10.38
C GLY A 207 8.48 -12.43 9.31
N TYR A 208 8.58 -11.95 8.07
CA TYR A 208 7.82 -12.49 6.94
C TYR A 208 8.27 -13.90 6.53
N GLY A 209 9.46 -14.33 6.96
CA GLY A 209 10.03 -15.63 6.61
C GLY A 209 10.76 -15.65 5.26
N GLN A 210 11.17 -14.48 4.77
CA GLN A 210 11.95 -14.33 3.55
C GLN A 210 13.43 -14.21 3.87
N ALA A 211 14.28 -14.90 3.08
CA ALA A 211 15.72 -14.80 3.23
C ALA A 211 16.25 -13.44 2.77
N GLU A 212 17.29 -12.94 3.44
CA GLU A 212 18.07 -11.80 2.97
C GLU A 212 18.86 -12.18 1.70
N GLY A 213 19.11 -11.19 0.83
CA GLY A 213 19.95 -11.38 -0.36
C GLY A 213 19.28 -12.12 -1.50
N ASP A 214 17.95 -12.26 -1.49
CA ASP A 214 17.21 -12.79 -2.63
C ASP A 214 17.20 -11.75 -3.77
N ALA A 215 18.06 -11.99 -4.76
CA ALA A 215 18.22 -11.07 -5.90
C ALA A 215 16.97 -10.98 -6.78
N GLU A 216 16.15 -12.02 -6.86
CA GLU A 216 14.90 -11.99 -7.62
C GLU A 216 13.87 -11.12 -6.91
N LEU A 217 13.73 -11.28 -5.59
CA LEU A 217 12.92 -10.41 -4.76
C LEU A 217 13.40 -8.96 -4.88
N GLY A 218 14.69 -8.70 -4.70
CA GLY A 218 15.26 -7.35 -4.80
C GLY A 218 14.96 -6.68 -6.14
N ASN A 219 15.08 -7.40 -7.25
CA ASN A 219 14.73 -6.92 -8.58
C ASN A 219 13.23 -6.60 -8.71
N SER A 220 12.35 -7.46 -8.22
CA SER A 220 10.91 -7.22 -8.24
C SER A 220 10.52 -6.00 -7.40
N LEU A 221 11.12 -5.84 -6.22
CA LEU A 221 10.86 -4.73 -5.32
C LEU A 221 11.24 -3.38 -5.93
N ARG A 222 12.31 -3.30 -6.72
CA ARG A 222 12.71 -2.06 -7.42
C ARG A 222 11.57 -1.52 -8.29
N TRP A 223 10.88 -2.39 -9.04
CA TRP A 223 9.72 -1.99 -9.83
C TRP A 223 8.50 -1.67 -8.99
N LEU A 224 8.17 -2.53 -8.02
CA LEU A 224 6.96 -2.39 -7.21
C LEU A 224 6.99 -1.15 -6.30
N VAL A 225 8.17 -0.73 -5.83
CA VAL A 225 8.35 0.54 -5.11
C VAL A 225 8.02 1.74 -6.00
N VAL A 226 8.42 1.69 -7.28
CA VAL A 226 8.06 2.74 -8.25
C VAL A 226 6.55 2.76 -8.49
N VAL A 227 5.93 1.59 -8.68
CA VAL A 227 4.47 1.49 -8.81
C VAL A 227 3.78 2.10 -7.59
N GLN A 228 4.21 1.75 -6.38
CA GLN A 228 3.62 2.28 -5.14
C GLN A 228 3.80 3.79 -5.02
N HIS A 229 4.97 4.32 -5.37
CA HIS A 229 5.22 5.76 -5.30
C HIS A 229 4.35 6.53 -6.32
N LEU A 230 4.22 6.03 -7.54
CA LEU A 230 3.38 6.64 -8.57
C LEU A 230 1.87 6.52 -8.25
N ARG A 231 1.44 5.45 -7.58
CA ARG A 231 0.08 5.37 -7.02
C ARG A 231 -0.16 6.45 -5.97
N SER A 232 0.81 6.70 -5.10
CA SER A 232 0.75 7.80 -4.12
C SER A 232 0.72 9.18 -4.81
N LEU A 233 1.56 9.39 -5.83
CA LEU A 233 1.56 10.62 -6.63
C LEU A 233 0.20 10.84 -7.30
N ARG A 234 -0.38 9.80 -7.90
CA ARG A 234 -1.71 9.86 -8.48
C ARG A 234 -2.79 10.21 -7.46
N PHE A 235 -2.73 9.64 -6.26
CA PHE A 235 -3.65 10.00 -5.18
C PHE A 235 -3.56 11.50 -4.85
N LEU A 236 -2.36 12.07 -4.80
CA LEU A 236 -2.17 13.51 -4.59
C LEU A 236 -2.80 14.32 -5.73
N GLN A 237 -2.62 13.89 -6.98
CA GLN A 237 -3.16 14.53 -8.17
C GLN A 237 -4.70 14.49 -8.21
N ASP A 238 -5.29 13.35 -7.91
CA ASP A 238 -6.73 13.15 -8.04
C ASP A 238 -7.53 13.75 -6.85
N TYR A 239 -6.93 13.85 -5.66
CA TYR A 239 -7.67 14.12 -4.42
C TYR A 239 -7.12 15.26 -3.57
N CYS A 240 -5.94 15.79 -3.85
CA CYS A 240 -5.33 16.85 -3.07
C CYS A 240 -5.23 18.15 -3.89
N GLN A 241 -5.61 19.27 -3.28
CA GLN A 241 -5.37 20.59 -3.87
C GLN A 241 -4.02 21.09 -3.36
N LEU A 242 -2.96 20.79 -4.09
CA LEU A 242 -1.60 21.22 -3.79
C LEU A 242 -1.29 22.53 -4.52
N ASP A 243 -0.54 23.42 -3.87
CA ASP A 243 0.07 24.56 -4.57
C ASP A 243 1.22 24.07 -5.49
N ALA A 244 1.66 24.95 -6.38
CA ALA A 244 2.66 24.59 -7.40
C ALA A 244 4.02 24.20 -6.80
N GLU A 245 4.42 24.78 -5.67
CA GLU A 245 5.68 24.47 -4.99
C GLU A 245 5.61 23.06 -4.37
N THR A 246 4.57 22.77 -3.61
CA THR A 246 4.35 21.44 -3.01
C THR A 246 4.21 20.35 -4.09
N TRP A 247 3.58 20.69 -5.22
CA TRP A 247 3.46 19.75 -6.33
C TRP A 247 4.82 19.48 -7.00
N ALA A 248 5.65 20.52 -7.22
CA ALA A 248 7.02 20.36 -7.73
C ALA A 248 7.86 19.47 -6.82
N ASP A 249 7.79 19.66 -5.50
CA ASP A 249 8.48 18.82 -4.52
C ASP A 249 8.01 17.36 -4.58
N ALA A 250 6.71 17.12 -4.74
CA ALA A 250 6.17 15.77 -4.91
C ALA A 250 6.70 15.09 -6.19
N LEU A 251 6.79 15.83 -7.29
CA LEU A 251 7.35 15.34 -8.55
C LEU A 251 8.85 15.09 -8.48
N ASP A 252 9.62 15.96 -7.81
CA ASP A 252 11.05 15.75 -7.59
C ASP A 252 11.29 14.51 -6.71
N SER A 253 10.50 14.34 -5.64
CA SER A 253 10.53 13.14 -4.80
C SER A 253 10.25 11.88 -5.63
N ALA A 254 9.27 11.94 -6.54
CA ALA A 254 8.91 10.82 -7.40
C ALA A 254 10.05 10.48 -8.37
N ALA A 255 10.63 11.47 -9.03
CA ALA A 255 11.79 11.28 -9.92
C ALA A 255 12.98 10.68 -9.16
N GLY A 256 13.31 11.23 -7.99
CA GLY A 256 14.39 10.72 -7.15
C GLY A 256 14.16 9.27 -6.68
N MET A 257 12.91 8.87 -6.37
CA MET A 257 12.58 7.48 -6.03
C MET A 257 12.85 6.54 -7.21
N VAL A 258 12.39 6.91 -8.42
CA VAL A 258 12.57 6.07 -9.62
C VAL A 258 14.06 5.98 -9.98
N GLU A 259 14.81 7.05 -9.89
CA GLU A 259 16.27 7.08 -10.12
C GLU A 259 17.03 6.17 -9.15
N ARG A 260 16.66 6.18 -7.85
CA ARG A 260 17.26 5.25 -6.88
C ARG A 260 16.87 3.80 -7.16
N ALA A 261 15.65 3.56 -7.58
CA ALA A 261 15.23 2.23 -8.01
C ALA A 261 16.02 1.79 -9.26
N ALA A 262 16.21 2.65 -10.25
CA ALA A 262 16.98 2.37 -11.46
C ALA A 262 18.46 2.14 -11.18
N SER A 263 19.10 2.94 -10.33
CA SER A 263 20.51 2.78 -9.96
C SER A 263 20.76 1.65 -8.95
N GLY A 264 19.72 1.02 -8.40
CA GLY A 264 19.87 0.01 -7.34
C GLY A 264 20.31 0.57 -5.98
N SER A 265 20.13 1.88 -5.75
CA SER A 265 20.57 2.58 -4.54
C SER A 265 19.44 2.84 -3.53
N LEU A 266 18.37 2.06 -3.57
CA LEU A 266 17.33 2.11 -2.54
C LEU A 266 17.92 1.71 -1.16
N ARG A 267 17.77 2.59 -0.16
CA ARG A 267 18.41 2.43 1.15
C ARG A 267 17.95 1.18 1.89
N PHE A 268 16.66 0.85 1.81
CA PHE A 268 16.14 -0.35 2.46
C PHE A 268 16.69 -1.66 1.86
N LEU A 269 17.16 -1.65 0.61
CA LEU A 269 17.83 -2.78 -0.04
C LEU A 269 19.36 -2.79 0.15
N ALA A 270 19.93 -1.81 0.85
CA ALA A 270 21.37 -1.74 1.04
C ALA A 270 21.87 -2.90 1.91
N GLY A 271 22.74 -3.74 1.35
CA GLY A 271 23.30 -4.93 2.03
C GLY A 271 22.34 -6.12 2.10
N ALA A 272 21.25 -6.08 1.32
CA ALA A 272 20.35 -7.22 1.12
C ALA A 272 20.87 -8.16 0.03
#